data_b79a3f677d0fe323ea8d8815ddfb3e1e
#
_entry.id   b79a3f677d0fe323ea8d8815ddfb3e1e
#
_cell.length_a   1.000
_cell.length_b   1.000
_cell.length_c   1.000
_cell.angle_alpha   90.00
_cell.angle_beta   90.00
_cell.angle_gamma   90.00
#
_symmetry.space_group_name_H-M   'P 1'
#
loop_
_entity.id
_entity.type
_entity.pdbx_description
1 polymer ?
#
loop_
_entity_poly.entity_id
_entity_poly.type
_entity_poly.pdbx_seq_one_letter_code
_entity_poly.pdbx_strand_id
1 'polypeptide(L)'
;MCGCTYLNQVSLTGPDFKEANDLMKRGNYKASLSKYEQIIVQYPAEGDRVLFEMGVIYAFLRNQQKDYQKSLECFQKIIKDYPESRYRQGSNLMIFLINEVTRQRKQIDKLERQVEEFEKKIEQMKEVDMNLKEKKKSFPERK
;
A
#
# COMPACT_ATOMS: atom_id res chain seq x y z
N MET A 1 9.67 -52.52 -17.63
CA MET A 1 8.62 -51.60 -18.10
C MET A 1 8.15 -50.79 -16.92
N CYS A 2 8.75 -49.58 -16.70
CA CYS A 2 8.34 -48.68 -15.64
C CYS A 2 7.31 -47.72 -16.20
N GLY A 3 6.05 -47.94 -15.85
CA GLY A 3 4.96 -47.05 -16.20
C GLY A 3 5.05 -45.78 -15.36
N CYS A 4 5.53 -44.69 -15.94
CA CYS A 4 5.36 -43.35 -15.37
C CYS A 4 3.88 -43.00 -15.49
N THR A 5 3.13 -43.24 -14.43
CA THR A 5 1.84 -42.60 -14.24
C THR A 5 2.09 -41.10 -14.03
N TYR A 6 1.99 -40.33 -15.09
CA TYR A 6 1.76 -38.88 -15.00
C TYR A 6 0.41 -38.70 -14.35
N LEU A 7 0.41 -38.65 -13.03
CA LEU A 7 -0.72 -38.14 -12.28
C LEU A 7 -0.87 -36.68 -12.65
N ASN A 8 -1.86 -36.44 -13.50
CA ASN A 8 -2.40 -35.11 -13.80
C ASN A 8 -2.73 -34.48 -12.43
N GLN A 9 -1.83 -33.67 -11.87
CA GLN A 9 -2.13 -32.84 -10.72
C GLN A 9 -3.13 -31.78 -11.20
N VAL A 10 -4.39 -32.18 -11.24
CA VAL A 10 -5.48 -31.21 -11.18
C VAL A 10 -5.26 -30.49 -9.86
N SER A 11 -4.85 -29.24 -9.94
CA SER A 11 -4.61 -28.41 -8.75
C SER A 11 -5.89 -28.44 -7.92
N LEU A 12 -5.88 -29.19 -6.82
CA LEU A 12 -7.01 -29.31 -5.88
C LEU A 12 -7.40 -27.94 -5.29
N THR A 13 -6.49 -26.95 -5.42
CA THR A 13 -6.65 -25.59 -4.93
C THR A 13 -7.29 -24.65 -5.98
N GLY A 14 -7.43 -25.08 -7.23
CA GLY A 14 -7.92 -24.24 -8.33
C GLY A 14 -9.23 -23.51 -8.07
N PRO A 15 -10.29 -24.19 -7.57
CA PRO A 15 -11.57 -23.55 -7.29
C PRO A 15 -11.49 -22.50 -6.18
N ASP A 16 -10.74 -22.76 -5.11
CA ASP A 16 -10.60 -21.85 -3.96
C ASP A 16 -9.81 -20.59 -4.34
N PHE A 17 -8.71 -20.75 -5.07
CA PHE A 17 -7.96 -19.61 -5.61
C PHE A 17 -8.79 -18.77 -6.58
N LYS A 18 -9.59 -19.43 -7.43
CA LYS A 18 -10.49 -18.73 -8.35
C LYS A 18 -11.50 -17.89 -7.57
N GLU A 19 -12.12 -18.45 -6.55
CA GLU A 19 -13.09 -17.75 -5.70
C GLU A 19 -12.43 -16.53 -5.02
N ALA A 20 -11.26 -16.72 -4.38
CA ALA A 20 -10.53 -15.64 -3.74
C ALA A 20 -10.19 -14.50 -4.72
N ASN A 21 -9.72 -14.84 -5.93
CA ASN A 21 -9.40 -13.88 -6.96
C ASN A 21 -10.65 -13.17 -7.51
N ASP A 22 -11.76 -13.87 -7.70
CA ASP A 22 -13.02 -13.27 -8.14
C ASP A 22 -13.58 -12.30 -7.08
N LEU A 23 -13.43 -12.60 -5.80
CA LEU A 23 -13.75 -11.67 -4.71
C LEU A 23 -12.88 -10.41 -4.78
N MET A 24 -11.58 -10.54 -5.00
CA MET A 24 -10.67 -9.41 -5.19
C MET A 24 -11.08 -8.54 -6.38
N LYS A 25 -11.37 -9.14 -7.54
CA LYS A 25 -11.81 -8.42 -8.76
C LYS A 25 -13.09 -7.64 -8.55
N ARG A 26 -13.99 -8.15 -7.72
CA ARG A 26 -15.26 -7.48 -7.34
C ARG A 26 -15.06 -6.39 -6.29
N GLY A 27 -13.83 -6.16 -5.81
CA GLY A 27 -13.52 -5.19 -4.76
C GLY A 27 -13.83 -5.67 -3.35
N ASN A 28 -14.19 -6.94 -3.17
CA ASN A 28 -14.45 -7.52 -1.85
C ASN A 28 -13.13 -8.03 -1.23
N TYR A 29 -12.23 -7.09 -0.95
CA TYR A 29 -10.87 -7.39 -0.48
C TYR A 29 -10.86 -8.14 0.85
N LYS A 30 -11.76 -7.81 1.77
CA LYS A 30 -11.85 -8.48 3.07
C LYS A 30 -12.21 -9.96 2.92
N ALA A 31 -13.22 -10.27 2.13
CA ALA A 31 -13.62 -11.66 1.89
C ALA A 31 -12.52 -12.43 1.12
N SER A 32 -11.86 -11.79 0.15
CA SER A 32 -10.73 -12.36 -0.57
C SER A 32 -9.58 -12.73 0.37
N LEU A 33 -9.18 -11.83 1.27
CA LEU A 33 -8.15 -12.09 2.27
C LEU A 33 -8.54 -13.28 3.19
N SER A 34 -9.77 -13.27 3.70
CA SER A 34 -10.26 -14.38 4.55
C SER A 34 -10.25 -15.73 3.82
N LYS A 35 -10.55 -15.72 2.52
CA LYS A 35 -10.46 -16.94 1.70
C LYS A 35 -9.01 -17.39 1.53
N TYR A 36 -8.06 -16.47 1.30
CA TYR A 36 -6.64 -16.81 1.23
C TYR A 36 -6.09 -17.32 2.57
N GLU A 37 -6.55 -16.78 3.71
CA GLU A 37 -6.21 -17.30 5.03
C GLU A 37 -6.68 -18.75 5.22
N GLN A 38 -7.85 -19.13 4.72
CA GLN A 38 -8.32 -20.51 4.72
C GLN A 38 -7.46 -21.41 3.82
N ILE A 39 -7.11 -20.91 2.62
CA ILE A 39 -6.30 -21.69 1.66
C ILE A 39 -4.92 -22.00 2.24
N ILE A 40 -4.24 -21.04 2.88
CA ILE A 40 -2.89 -21.28 3.44
C ILE A 40 -2.91 -22.32 4.58
N VAL A 41 -3.98 -22.36 5.35
CA VAL A 41 -4.15 -23.37 6.40
C VAL A 41 -4.41 -24.76 5.80
N GLN A 42 -5.26 -24.83 4.78
CA GLN A 42 -5.65 -26.08 4.15
C GLN A 42 -4.57 -26.63 3.21
N TYR A 43 -3.81 -25.74 2.55
CA TYR A 43 -2.80 -26.09 1.55
C TYR A 43 -1.48 -25.34 1.84
N PRO A 44 -0.72 -25.75 2.89
CA PRO A 44 0.52 -25.05 3.27
C PRO A 44 1.58 -25.00 2.17
N ALA A 45 1.57 -25.98 1.26
CA ALA A 45 2.48 -26.03 0.10
C ALA A 45 2.28 -24.88 -0.90
N GLU A 46 1.11 -24.24 -0.90
CA GLU A 46 0.79 -23.07 -1.72
C GLU A 46 1.04 -21.74 -0.98
N GLY A 47 1.71 -21.81 0.16
CA GLY A 47 1.89 -20.66 1.06
C GLY A 47 2.56 -19.46 0.41
N ASP A 48 3.55 -19.68 -0.45
CA ASP A 48 4.24 -18.60 -1.19
C ASP A 48 3.29 -17.87 -2.14
N ARG A 49 2.46 -18.61 -2.85
CA ARG A 49 1.43 -18.05 -3.75
C ARG A 49 0.39 -17.26 -2.97
N VAL A 50 -0.12 -17.84 -1.88
CA VAL A 50 -1.12 -17.17 -1.03
C VAL A 50 -0.58 -15.88 -0.45
N LEU A 51 0.64 -15.91 0.11
CA LEU A 51 1.29 -14.73 0.64
C LEU A 51 1.50 -13.64 -0.42
N PHE A 52 1.82 -14.03 -1.66
CA PHE A 52 1.98 -13.07 -2.75
C PHE A 52 0.66 -12.37 -3.06
N GLU A 53 -0.43 -13.11 -3.22
CA GLU A 53 -1.76 -12.55 -3.49
C GLU A 53 -2.25 -11.66 -2.34
N MET A 54 -2.09 -12.10 -1.08
CA MET A 54 -2.42 -11.29 0.10
C MET A 54 -1.61 -10.00 0.14
N GLY A 55 -0.31 -10.08 -0.13
CA GLY A 55 0.57 -8.91 -0.19
C GLY A 55 0.12 -7.90 -1.24
N VAL A 56 -0.28 -8.37 -2.42
CA VAL A 56 -0.84 -7.52 -3.49
C VAL A 56 -2.14 -6.86 -3.02
N ILE A 57 -3.05 -7.60 -2.40
CA ILE A 57 -4.33 -7.06 -1.91
C ILE A 57 -4.12 -5.97 -0.85
N TYR A 58 -3.18 -6.17 0.09
CA TYR A 58 -2.85 -5.17 1.09
C TYR A 58 -2.23 -3.89 0.51
N ALA A 59 -1.47 -4.00 -0.60
CA ALA A 59 -0.89 -2.84 -1.28
C ALA A 59 -1.87 -2.14 -2.24
N PHE A 60 -2.99 -2.78 -2.59
CA PHE A 60 -3.84 -2.32 -3.68
C PHE A 60 -4.49 -0.97 -3.37
N LEU A 61 -4.31 0.02 -4.26
CA LEU A 61 -4.73 1.40 -4.03
C LEU A 61 -6.25 1.56 -3.84
N ARG A 62 -7.07 0.73 -4.49
CA ARG A 62 -8.53 0.75 -4.36
C ARG A 62 -9.03 0.08 -3.08
N ASN A 63 -8.16 -0.63 -2.36
CA ASN A 63 -8.50 -1.20 -1.07
C ASN A 63 -8.51 -0.09 -0.01
N GLN A 64 -9.68 0.22 0.52
CA GLN A 64 -9.81 1.21 1.60
C GLN A 64 -9.10 0.76 2.90
N GLN A 65 -8.91 -0.55 3.07
CA GLN A 65 -8.19 -1.18 4.17
C GLN A 65 -6.74 -1.51 3.80
N LYS A 66 -6.16 -0.81 2.79
CA LYS A 66 -4.77 -1.01 2.40
C LYS A 66 -3.84 -0.85 3.59
N ASP A 67 -2.90 -1.76 3.69
CA ASP A 67 -1.93 -1.83 4.77
C ASP A 67 -0.56 -2.21 4.19
N TYR A 68 0.25 -1.19 3.94
CA TYR A 68 1.57 -1.40 3.37
C TYR A 68 2.49 -2.20 4.30
N GLN A 69 2.27 -2.12 5.62
CA GLN A 69 3.06 -2.89 6.57
C GLN A 69 2.76 -4.39 6.44
N LYS A 70 1.48 -4.79 6.42
CA LYS A 70 1.09 -6.17 6.18
C LYS A 70 1.51 -6.68 4.80
N SER A 71 1.45 -5.81 3.80
CA SER A 71 1.95 -6.14 2.46
C SER A 71 3.43 -6.48 2.48
N LEU A 72 4.27 -5.65 3.13
CA LEU A 72 5.70 -5.91 3.29
C LEU A 72 5.97 -7.21 4.05
N GLU A 73 5.23 -7.48 5.13
CA GLU A 73 5.35 -8.72 5.90
C GLU A 73 5.08 -9.95 5.03
N CYS A 74 4.04 -9.93 4.19
CA CYS A 74 3.75 -11.01 3.25
C CYS A 74 4.92 -11.25 2.29
N PHE A 75 5.44 -10.22 1.65
CA PHE A 75 6.53 -10.36 0.69
C PHE A 75 7.86 -10.75 1.35
N GLN A 76 8.17 -10.20 2.52
CA GLN A 76 9.36 -10.58 3.30
C GLN A 76 9.31 -12.04 3.73
N LYS A 77 8.13 -12.53 4.10
CA LYS A 77 7.93 -13.93 4.47
C LYS A 77 8.18 -14.87 3.29
N ILE A 78 7.78 -14.49 2.07
CA ILE A 78 8.10 -15.27 0.87
C ILE A 78 9.62 -15.38 0.69
N ILE A 79 10.34 -14.26 0.80
CA ILE A 79 11.80 -14.24 0.62
C ILE A 79 12.51 -15.10 1.65
N LYS A 80 12.03 -15.08 2.90
CA LYS A 80 12.64 -15.78 4.03
C LYS A 80 12.31 -17.28 4.04
N ASP A 81 11.02 -17.62 3.90
CA ASP A 81 10.52 -18.96 4.18
C ASP A 81 10.40 -19.82 2.89
N TYR A 82 10.42 -19.17 1.70
CA TYR A 82 10.30 -19.83 0.41
C TYR A 82 11.40 -19.39 -0.56
N PRO A 83 12.69 -19.75 -0.30
CA PRO A 83 13.82 -19.26 -1.08
C PRO A 83 13.78 -19.66 -2.56
N GLU A 84 13.16 -20.80 -2.88
CA GLU A 84 13.03 -21.32 -4.25
C GLU A 84 11.69 -20.91 -4.92
N SER A 85 10.91 -20.05 -4.28
CA SER A 85 9.63 -19.62 -4.84
C SER A 85 9.80 -18.80 -6.11
N ARG A 86 8.97 -19.09 -7.11
CA ARG A 86 8.84 -18.27 -8.31
C ARG A 86 8.37 -16.84 -8.04
N TYR A 87 7.76 -16.58 -6.86
CA TYR A 87 7.28 -15.27 -6.44
C TYR A 87 8.37 -14.42 -5.78
N ARG A 88 9.54 -14.99 -5.49
CA ARG A 88 10.63 -14.30 -4.77
C ARG A 88 11.07 -13.01 -5.46
N GLN A 89 11.30 -13.06 -6.78
CA GLN A 89 11.74 -11.88 -7.53
C GLN A 89 10.65 -10.79 -7.56
N GLY A 90 9.39 -11.18 -7.78
CA GLY A 90 8.25 -10.27 -7.70
C GLY A 90 8.09 -9.65 -6.32
N SER A 91 8.30 -10.43 -5.26
CA SER A 91 8.26 -9.94 -3.87
C SER A 91 9.33 -8.91 -3.58
N ASN A 92 10.57 -9.10 -4.04
CA ASN A 92 11.63 -8.10 -3.91
C ASN A 92 11.26 -6.79 -4.62
N LEU A 93 10.70 -6.87 -5.83
CA LEU A 93 10.24 -5.69 -6.55
C LEU A 93 9.12 -4.97 -5.80
N MET A 94 8.14 -5.71 -5.27
CA MET A 94 7.03 -5.12 -4.51
C MET A 94 7.50 -4.43 -3.23
N ILE A 95 8.44 -5.04 -2.50
CA ILE A 95 9.07 -4.42 -1.32
C ILE A 95 9.73 -3.10 -1.70
N PHE A 96 10.52 -3.08 -2.77
CA PHE A 96 11.16 -1.86 -3.26
C PHE A 96 10.13 -0.78 -3.58
N LEU A 97 9.09 -1.11 -4.36
CA LEU A 97 8.05 -0.16 -4.77
C LEU A 97 7.26 0.40 -3.57
N ILE A 98 6.89 -0.45 -2.61
CA ILE A 98 6.13 -0.03 -1.42
C ILE A 98 6.99 0.92 -0.55
N ASN A 99 8.27 0.61 -0.37
CA ASN A 99 9.18 1.47 0.37
C ASN A 99 9.34 2.83 -0.32
N GLU A 100 9.45 2.84 -1.64
CA GLU A 100 9.56 4.07 -2.43
C GLU A 100 8.30 4.93 -2.33
N VAL A 101 7.11 4.32 -2.50
CA VAL A 101 5.82 5.01 -2.35
C VAL A 101 5.68 5.58 -0.93
N THR A 102 6.06 4.81 0.08
CA THR A 102 5.99 5.26 1.48
C THR A 102 6.93 6.43 1.75
N ARG A 103 8.13 6.41 1.16
CA ARG A 103 9.10 7.51 1.26
C ARG A 103 8.58 8.78 0.61
N GLN A 104 8.06 8.67 -0.61
CA GLN A 104 7.50 9.81 -1.33
C GLN A 104 6.29 10.41 -0.59
N ARG A 105 5.41 9.59 -0.03
CA ARG A 105 4.28 10.07 0.74
C ARG A 105 4.69 10.88 1.97
N LYS A 106 5.70 10.41 2.72
CA LYS A 106 6.26 11.19 3.84
C LYS A 106 6.84 12.53 3.40
N GLN A 107 7.41 12.59 2.21
CA GLN A 107 7.94 13.84 1.65
C GLN A 107 6.80 14.80 1.26
N ILE A 108 5.73 14.30 0.65
CA ILE A 108 4.54 15.07 0.32
C ILE A 108 3.92 15.65 1.61
N ASP A 109 3.68 14.82 2.62
CA ASP A 109 3.13 15.26 3.91
C ASP A 109 3.99 16.35 4.59
N LYS A 110 5.32 16.29 4.41
CA LYS A 110 6.23 17.33 4.89
C LYS A 110 6.07 18.64 4.13
N LEU A 111 6.00 18.56 2.80
CA LEU A 111 5.84 19.74 1.94
C LEU A 111 4.48 20.41 2.16
N GLU A 112 3.41 19.64 2.30
CA GLU A 112 2.07 20.16 2.62
C GLU A 112 2.08 20.96 3.92
N ARG A 113 2.71 20.43 4.98
CA ARG A 113 2.87 21.17 6.24
C ARG A 113 3.68 22.47 6.09
N GLN A 114 4.71 22.48 5.25
CA GLN A 114 5.49 23.70 4.97
C GLN A 114 4.65 24.74 4.20
N VAL A 115 3.83 24.29 3.25
CA VAL A 115 2.90 25.17 2.53
C VAL A 115 1.92 25.82 3.50
N GLU A 116 1.26 25.04 4.37
CA GLU A 116 0.34 25.57 5.37
C GLU A 116 1.04 26.61 6.31
N GLU A 117 2.29 26.35 6.68
CA GLU A 117 3.06 27.28 7.52
C GLU A 117 3.35 28.60 6.78
N PHE A 118 3.72 28.52 5.50
CA PHE A 118 3.94 29.73 4.70
C PHE A 118 2.65 30.50 4.45
N GLU A 119 1.54 29.83 4.20
CA GLU A 119 0.24 30.48 4.07
C GLU A 119 -0.15 31.27 5.32
N LYS A 120 0.05 30.69 6.51
CA LYS A 120 -0.17 31.38 7.79
C LYS A 120 0.74 32.60 7.95
N LYS A 121 2.02 32.50 7.57
CA LYS A 121 2.95 33.63 7.63
C LYS A 121 2.55 34.76 6.68
N ILE A 122 2.13 34.40 5.47
CA ILE A 122 1.63 35.39 4.48
C ILE A 122 0.41 36.13 5.02
N GLU A 123 -0.53 35.44 5.64
CA GLU A 123 -1.73 36.05 6.22
C GLU A 123 -1.40 37.00 7.37
N GLN A 124 -0.50 36.60 8.26
CA GLN A 124 0.01 37.49 9.33
C GLN A 124 0.69 38.74 8.78
N MET A 125 1.50 38.62 7.72
CA MET A 125 2.16 39.76 7.06
C MET A 125 1.14 40.71 6.43
N LYS A 126 0.08 40.21 5.82
CA LYS A 126 -0.99 41.04 5.25
C LYS A 126 -1.73 41.81 6.35
N GLU A 127 -2.01 41.17 7.48
CA GLU A 127 -2.65 41.82 8.61
C GLU A 127 -1.79 42.96 9.18
N VAL A 128 -0.48 42.74 9.32
CA VAL A 128 0.47 43.77 9.75
C VAL A 128 0.52 44.93 8.74
N ASP A 129 0.56 44.64 7.45
CA ASP A 129 0.60 45.68 6.40
C ASP A 129 -0.70 46.53 6.40
N MET A 130 -1.87 45.90 6.58
CA MET A 130 -3.14 46.61 6.72
C MET A 130 -3.13 47.53 7.93
N ASN A 131 -2.70 47.04 9.09
CA ASN A 131 -2.63 47.83 10.33
C ASN A 131 -1.66 49.04 10.19
N LEU A 132 -0.54 48.86 9.49
CA LEU A 132 0.41 49.96 9.20
C LEU A 132 -0.18 51.02 8.26
N LYS A 133 -0.95 50.60 7.27
CA LYS A 133 -1.64 51.52 6.34
C LYS A 133 -2.71 52.34 7.05
N GLU A 134 -3.47 51.73 7.96
CA GLU A 134 -4.49 52.41 8.78
C GLU A 134 -3.86 53.42 9.73
N LYS A 135 -2.75 53.08 10.39
CA LYS A 135 -2.02 53.98 11.27
C LYS A 135 -1.47 55.19 10.51
N LYS A 136 -0.93 55.01 9.28
CA LYS A 136 -0.45 56.10 8.44
C LYS A 136 -1.57 57.06 8.05
N LYS A 137 -2.79 56.60 7.81
CA LYS A 137 -3.96 57.44 7.49
C LYS A 137 -4.46 58.23 8.69
N SER A 138 -4.23 57.76 9.91
CA SER A 138 -4.67 58.41 11.16
C SER A 138 -3.74 59.53 11.67
N PHE A 139 -2.52 59.66 11.12
CA PHE A 139 -1.62 60.81 11.42
C PHE A 139 -1.78 61.87 10.36
N PRO A 140 -2.44 62.99 10.64
CA PRO A 140 -2.46 64.13 9.69
C PRO A 140 -1.07 64.74 9.56
N GLU A 141 -0.64 64.98 8.31
CA GLU A 141 0.58 65.72 8.01
C GLU A 141 0.52 67.06 8.76
N ARG A 142 1.48 67.29 9.68
CA ARG A 142 1.67 68.62 10.27
C ARG A 142 2.20 69.52 9.15
N LYS A 143 1.38 70.48 8.75
CA LYS A 143 1.80 71.59 7.89
C LYS A 143 2.75 72.51 8.66
#